data_dc030cd27a889dca94d471fb70e368c4
#
_entry.id   dc030cd27a889dca94d471fb70e368c4
#
_cell.length_a   1.000
_cell.length_b   1.000
_cell.length_c   1.000
_cell.angle_alpha   90.00
_cell.angle_beta   90.00
_cell.angle_gamma   90.00
#
_symmetry.space_group_name_H-M   'P 1'
#
loop_
_entity.id
_entity.type
_entity.pdbx_description
1 polymer ?
#
loop_
_entity_poly.entity_id
_entity_poly.type
_entity_poly.pdbx_seq_one_letter_code
_entity_poly.pdbx_strand_id
1 'polypeptide(L)'
;LLDKLTKLVNSKFTRVTHREVIDILQKADVKWEFEPKQGEDIAKEHEKYITEYFDGPVFITDWPKDIKAFYMKLNPDGETVAAVDLEVPGAGEIMGGSQREEDYDKLVSRMKELDMDMSELDWYINLRKFGGCVHSGFGMGFERLLIYLTGVENIRDVIPYPRTPGNCDF
;
A
#
# COMPACT_ATOMS: atom_id res chain seq x y z
N LEU A 1 -6.84 19.49 16.09
CA LEU A 1 -5.63 19.20 15.33
C LEU A 1 -4.45 18.81 16.24
N LEU A 2 -4.07 19.67 17.19
CA LEU A 2 -2.94 19.42 18.08
C LEU A 2 -3.10 18.12 18.87
N ASP A 3 -4.28 17.85 19.44
CA ASP A 3 -4.57 16.61 20.17
C ASP A 3 -4.43 15.35 19.27
N LYS A 4 -4.91 15.44 18.01
CA LYS A 4 -4.73 14.37 17.02
C LYS A 4 -3.26 14.10 16.74
N LEU A 5 -2.47 15.14 16.50
CA LEU A 5 -1.03 15.01 16.23
C LEU A 5 -0.25 14.51 17.46
N THR A 6 -0.61 14.98 18.66
CA THR A 6 -0.04 14.51 19.92
C THR A 6 -0.37 13.03 20.15
N LYS A 7 -1.60 12.60 19.87
CA LYS A 7 -2.00 11.19 19.92
C LYS A 7 -1.18 10.36 18.93
N LEU A 8 -0.99 10.83 17.70
CA LEU A 8 -0.21 10.14 16.67
C LEU A 8 1.25 9.94 17.12
N VAL A 9 1.91 11.00 17.59
CA VAL A 9 3.32 10.93 18.05
C VAL A 9 3.50 9.94 19.20
N ASN A 10 2.50 9.80 20.06
CA ASN A 10 2.54 8.89 21.20
C ASN A 10 1.90 7.51 20.92
N SER A 11 1.32 7.30 19.72
CA SER A 11 0.68 6.03 19.37
C SER A 11 1.72 4.96 19.05
N LYS A 12 1.33 3.72 19.30
CA LYS A 12 2.09 2.56 18.85
C LYS A 12 1.68 2.24 17.41
N PHE A 13 2.67 2.14 16.53
CA PHE A 13 2.46 1.62 15.18
C PHE A 13 2.37 0.09 15.25
N THR A 14 1.22 -0.45 14.85
CA THR A 14 1.00 -1.89 14.82
C THR A 14 1.43 -2.46 13.47
N ARG A 15 2.00 -3.65 13.46
CA ARG A 15 2.29 -4.40 12.24
C ARG A 15 1.48 -5.69 12.23
N VAL A 16 0.77 -5.92 11.13
CA VAL A 16 -0.05 -7.12 10.90
C VAL A 16 0.11 -7.57 9.45
N THR A 17 -0.13 -8.84 9.18
CA THR A 17 -0.20 -9.35 7.81
C THR A 17 -1.57 -9.10 7.20
N HIS A 18 -1.65 -9.06 5.86
CA HIS A 18 -2.93 -8.96 5.15
C HIS A 18 -3.88 -10.10 5.58
N ARG A 19 -3.38 -11.31 5.75
CA ARG A 19 -4.17 -12.47 6.21
C ARG A 19 -4.81 -12.23 7.57
N GLU A 20 -4.04 -11.71 8.54
CA GLU A 20 -4.56 -11.38 9.87
C GLU A 20 -5.59 -10.25 9.81
N VAL A 21 -5.40 -9.26 8.93
CA VAL A 21 -6.39 -8.19 8.69
C VAL A 21 -7.72 -8.79 8.23
N ILE A 22 -7.71 -9.64 7.21
CA ILE A 22 -8.93 -10.29 6.71
C ILE A 22 -9.59 -11.15 7.80
N ASP A 23 -8.80 -11.88 8.59
CA ASP A 23 -9.33 -12.69 9.70
C ASP A 23 -10.01 -11.83 10.80
N ILE A 24 -9.49 -10.64 11.08
CA ILE A 24 -10.09 -9.67 12.01
C ILE A 24 -11.41 -9.15 11.44
N LEU A 25 -11.40 -8.74 10.15
CA LEU A 25 -12.58 -8.18 9.49
C LEU A 25 -13.71 -9.21 9.39
N GLN A 26 -13.42 -10.47 9.08
CA GLN A 26 -14.41 -11.55 8.99
C GLN A 26 -15.04 -11.92 10.34
N LYS A 27 -14.34 -11.66 11.44
CA LYS A 27 -14.85 -11.90 12.82
C LYS A 27 -15.59 -10.70 13.38
N ALA A 28 -15.54 -9.55 12.72
CA ALA A 28 -16.20 -8.34 13.17
C ALA A 28 -17.73 -8.47 13.01
N ASP A 29 -18.48 -8.02 14.03
CA ASP A 29 -19.94 -7.90 13.95
C ASP A 29 -20.34 -6.61 13.23
N VAL A 30 -19.95 -6.54 11.93
CA VAL A 30 -20.19 -5.39 11.04
C VAL A 30 -20.76 -5.90 9.72
N LYS A 31 -21.78 -5.22 9.22
CA LYS A 31 -22.29 -5.47 7.88
C LYS A 31 -21.46 -4.64 6.89
N TRP A 32 -20.61 -5.32 6.14
CA TRP A 32 -19.76 -4.70 5.13
C TRP A 32 -20.52 -4.38 3.84
N GLU A 33 -20.14 -3.31 3.16
CA GLU A 33 -20.54 -3.04 1.78
C GLU A 33 -19.78 -3.98 0.84
N PHE A 34 -18.49 -4.20 1.12
CA PHE A 34 -17.61 -5.14 0.41
C PHE A 34 -17.16 -6.23 1.38
N GLU A 35 -17.61 -7.47 1.18
CA GLU A 35 -17.24 -8.58 2.06
C GLU A 35 -15.73 -8.86 2.02
N PRO A 36 -15.03 -8.85 3.17
CA PRO A 36 -13.58 -9.10 3.19
C PRO A 36 -13.27 -10.57 2.90
N LYS A 37 -12.40 -10.81 1.89
CA LYS A 37 -11.99 -12.14 1.48
C LYS A 37 -10.48 -12.28 1.40
N GLN A 38 -9.98 -13.45 1.77
CA GLN A 38 -8.58 -13.79 1.61
C GLN A 38 -8.18 -13.75 0.12
N GLY A 39 -7.06 -13.09 -0.17
CA GLY A 39 -6.56 -12.93 -1.53
C GLY A 39 -7.09 -11.71 -2.29
N GLU A 40 -8.10 -11.01 -1.77
CA GLU A 40 -8.64 -9.78 -2.36
C GLU A 40 -8.08 -8.53 -1.66
N ASP A 41 -8.21 -7.39 -2.30
CA ASP A 41 -7.81 -6.09 -1.75
C ASP A 41 -8.76 -5.65 -0.62
N ILE A 42 -8.32 -4.71 0.21
CA ILE A 42 -9.15 -4.14 1.27
C ILE A 42 -9.81 -2.84 0.79
N ALA A 43 -11.08 -2.65 1.17
CA ALA A 43 -11.83 -1.44 0.87
C ALA A 43 -11.58 -0.36 1.93
N LYS A 44 -11.94 0.90 1.63
CA LYS A 44 -11.79 2.04 2.56
C LYS A 44 -12.49 1.82 3.90
N GLU A 45 -13.61 1.11 3.92
CA GLU A 45 -14.30 0.77 5.16
C GLU A 45 -13.48 -0.19 6.03
N HIS A 46 -12.71 -1.09 5.40
CA HIS A 46 -11.79 -2.01 6.07
C HIS A 46 -10.59 -1.27 6.66
N GLU A 47 -9.96 -0.37 5.89
CA GLU A 47 -8.84 0.49 6.34
C GLU A 47 -9.26 1.28 7.59
N LYS A 48 -10.45 1.91 7.53
CA LYS A 48 -11.00 2.64 8.67
C LYS A 48 -11.18 1.75 9.88
N TYR A 49 -11.84 0.59 9.71
CA TYR A 49 -12.08 -0.33 10.81
C TYR A 49 -10.79 -0.82 11.45
N ILE A 50 -9.80 -1.20 10.67
CA ILE A 50 -8.52 -1.72 11.17
C ILE A 50 -7.75 -0.65 11.97
N THR A 51 -7.73 0.59 11.51
CA THR A 51 -7.08 1.68 12.26
C THR A 51 -7.82 2.03 13.55
N GLU A 52 -9.14 1.88 13.58
CA GLU A 52 -9.97 2.02 14.80
C GLU A 52 -9.76 0.82 15.74
N TYR A 53 -9.71 -0.40 15.22
CA TYR A 53 -9.49 -1.62 16.00
C TYR A 53 -8.16 -1.61 16.76
N PHE A 54 -7.09 -1.12 16.12
CA PHE A 54 -5.76 -1.00 16.74
C PHE A 54 -5.53 0.35 17.44
N ASP A 55 -6.50 1.25 17.40
CA ASP A 55 -6.43 2.62 17.95
C ASP A 55 -5.16 3.40 17.50
N GLY A 56 -4.76 3.25 16.24
CA GLY A 56 -3.57 3.91 15.73
C GLY A 56 -3.17 3.50 14.31
N PRO A 57 -1.98 3.96 13.87
CA PRO A 57 -1.43 3.59 12.56
C PRO A 57 -1.11 2.09 12.47
N VAL A 58 -1.37 1.51 11.30
CA VAL A 58 -1.18 0.08 11.05
C VAL A 58 -0.35 -0.13 9.80
N PHE A 59 0.75 -0.86 9.91
CA PHE A 59 1.47 -1.42 8.77
C PHE A 59 0.86 -2.78 8.42
N ILE A 60 0.35 -2.89 7.19
CA ILE A 60 -0.17 -4.15 6.64
C ILE A 60 0.90 -4.74 5.73
N THR A 61 1.34 -5.96 6.00
CA THR A 61 2.43 -6.63 5.27
C THR A 61 1.96 -7.92 4.61
N ASP A 62 2.84 -8.52 3.81
CA ASP A 62 2.64 -9.85 3.23
C ASP A 62 1.33 -9.95 2.43
N TRP A 63 1.20 -9.03 1.49
CA TRP A 63 0.05 -8.93 0.60
C TRP A 63 -0.01 -10.06 -0.42
N PRO A 64 -1.20 -10.49 -0.86
CA PRO A 64 -1.34 -11.46 -1.93
C PRO A 64 -0.65 -10.99 -3.23
N LYS A 65 0.13 -11.88 -3.86
CA LYS A 65 0.89 -11.54 -5.07
C LYS A 65 0.03 -11.08 -6.24
N ASP A 66 -1.21 -11.58 -6.33
CA ASP A 66 -2.08 -11.36 -7.49
C ASP A 66 -2.73 -9.99 -7.54
N ILE A 67 -2.70 -9.26 -6.42
CA ILE A 67 -3.19 -7.88 -6.32
C ILE A 67 -2.08 -6.84 -6.22
N LYS A 68 -0.81 -7.27 -6.27
CA LYS A 68 0.36 -6.39 -6.16
C LYS A 68 1.23 -6.43 -7.42
N ALA A 69 2.08 -5.43 -7.58
CA ALA A 69 2.90 -5.25 -8.77
C ALA A 69 3.95 -6.35 -8.96
N PHE A 70 4.23 -6.69 -10.22
CA PHE A 70 5.12 -7.76 -10.66
C PHE A 70 6.53 -7.70 -10.08
N TYR A 71 7.02 -6.51 -9.78
CA TYR A 71 8.38 -6.26 -9.31
C TYR A 71 8.58 -6.47 -7.81
N MET A 72 7.53 -6.74 -7.06
CA MET A 72 7.62 -6.98 -5.63
C MET A 72 8.17 -8.38 -5.35
N LYS A 73 9.05 -8.46 -4.36
CA LYS A 73 9.70 -9.74 -4.01
C LYS A 73 8.68 -10.75 -3.53
N LEU A 74 8.68 -11.92 -4.16
CA LEU A 74 7.86 -13.06 -3.73
C LEU A 74 8.38 -13.60 -2.40
N ASN A 75 7.49 -13.79 -1.45
CA ASN A 75 7.80 -14.44 -0.17
C ASN A 75 8.03 -15.96 -0.36
N PRO A 76 8.67 -16.63 0.61
CA PRO A 76 8.94 -18.07 0.52
C PRO A 76 7.70 -18.97 0.41
N ASP A 77 6.53 -18.47 0.78
CA ASP A 77 5.24 -19.16 0.65
C ASP A 77 4.76 -19.30 -0.81
N GLY A 78 5.31 -18.50 -1.73
CA GLY A 78 4.93 -18.47 -3.13
C GLY A 78 3.57 -17.84 -3.42
N GLU A 79 2.87 -17.33 -2.41
CA GLU A 79 1.52 -16.78 -2.48
C GLU A 79 1.49 -15.27 -2.17
N THR A 80 2.40 -14.80 -1.32
CA THR A 80 2.46 -13.40 -0.88
C THR A 80 3.74 -12.69 -1.35
N VAL A 81 3.74 -11.38 -1.29
CA VAL A 81 4.88 -10.53 -1.61
C VAL A 81 5.29 -9.69 -0.39
N ALA A 82 6.58 -9.35 -0.32
CA ALA A 82 7.16 -8.49 0.71
C ALA A 82 6.76 -7.02 0.50
N ALA A 83 5.45 -6.79 0.47
CA ALA A 83 4.84 -5.47 0.39
C ALA A 83 4.49 -4.95 1.78
N VAL A 84 4.34 -3.64 1.88
CA VAL A 84 3.87 -2.95 3.08
C VAL A 84 3.05 -1.73 2.68
N ASP A 85 1.89 -1.58 3.30
CA ASP A 85 1.09 -0.37 3.21
C ASP A 85 0.91 0.19 4.63
N LEU A 86 0.90 1.51 4.77
CA LEU A 86 0.66 2.21 6.03
C LEU A 86 -0.71 2.86 6.01
N GLU A 87 -1.58 2.33 6.85
CA GLU A 87 -2.90 2.86 7.11
C GLU A 87 -2.87 3.78 8.33
N VAL A 88 -3.52 4.95 8.23
CA VAL A 88 -3.61 5.90 9.34
C VAL A 88 -5.05 6.29 9.64
N PRO A 89 -5.39 6.51 10.92
CA PRO A 89 -6.75 6.86 11.31
C PRO A 89 -7.28 8.11 10.58
N GLY A 90 -8.40 7.97 9.89
CA GLY A 90 -9.10 9.07 9.22
C GLY A 90 -8.53 9.49 7.86
N ALA A 91 -7.49 8.84 7.34
CA ALA A 91 -6.96 9.10 6.00
C ALA A 91 -6.76 7.83 5.16
N GLY A 92 -6.80 6.63 5.78
CA GLY A 92 -6.54 5.36 5.09
C GLY A 92 -5.07 5.21 4.71
N GLU A 93 -4.80 4.55 3.58
CA GLU A 93 -3.45 4.36 3.08
C GLU A 93 -2.79 5.70 2.72
N ILE A 94 -1.64 5.98 3.35
CA ILE A 94 -0.80 7.14 3.02
C ILE A 94 0.55 6.77 2.41
N MET A 95 0.99 5.53 2.59
CA MET A 95 2.28 5.04 2.10
C MET A 95 2.15 3.59 1.66
N GLY A 96 2.69 3.28 0.49
CA GLY A 96 2.86 1.92 0.01
C GLY A 96 4.31 1.64 -0.38
N GLY A 97 4.78 0.42 -0.16
CA GLY A 97 6.15 0.03 -0.46
C GLY A 97 6.36 -1.46 -0.59
N SER A 98 7.56 -1.85 -0.97
CA SER A 98 7.95 -3.28 -0.99
C SER A 98 9.46 -3.46 -1.04
N GLN A 99 9.92 -4.63 -0.65
CA GLN A 99 11.18 -5.15 -1.14
C GLN A 99 11.02 -5.46 -2.64
N ARG A 100 12.05 -5.20 -3.42
CA ARG A 100 12.04 -5.47 -4.87
C ARG A 100 12.60 -6.87 -5.14
N GLU A 101 12.06 -7.55 -6.16
CA GLU A 101 12.63 -8.83 -6.60
C GLU A 101 14.01 -8.58 -7.19
N GLU A 102 15.03 -9.17 -6.59
CA GLU A 102 16.42 -9.09 -7.02
C GLU A 102 16.86 -10.26 -7.90
N ASP A 103 16.11 -11.36 -7.89
CA ASP A 103 16.39 -12.53 -8.69
C ASP A 103 15.86 -12.36 -10.12
N TYR A 104 16.76 -12.48 -11.09
CA TYR A 104 16.42 -12.32 -12.51
C TYR A 104 15.37 -13.35 -12.98
N ASP A 105 15.57 -14.62 -12.67
CA ASP A 105 14.70 -15.70 -13.16
C ASP A 105 13.29 -15.59 -12.54
N LYS A 106 13.20 -15.23 -11.26
CA LYS A 106 11.92 -15.02 -10.58
C LYS A 106 11.16 -13.82 -11.16
N LEU A 107 11.86 -12.69 -11.39
CA LEU A 107 11.26 -11.52 -12.00
C LEU A 107 10.70 -11.84 -13.39
N VAL A 108 11.50 -12.45 -14.24
CA VAL A 108 11.09 -12.81 -15.61
C VAL A 108 9.95 -13.85 -15.59
N SER A 109 10.00 -14.81 -14.68
CA SER A 109 8.92 -15.80 -14.52
C SER A 109 7.61 -15.14 -14.14
N ARG A 110 7.63 -14.17 -13.20
CA ARG A 110 6.43 -13.44 -12.80
C ARG A 110 5.88 -12.58 -13.94
N MET A 111 6.74 -11.92 -14.71
CA MET A 111 6.31 -11.13 -15.87
C MET A 111 5.64 -12.01 -16.94
N LYS A 112 6.16 -13.21 -17.18
CA LYS A 112 5.55 -14.20 -18.09
C LYS A 112 4.21 -14.71 -17.57
N GLU A 113 4.10 -15.00 -16.28
CA GLU A 113 2.85 -15.43 -15.63
C GLU A 113 1.74 -14.38 -15.84
N LEU A 114 2.11 -13.11 -15.87
CA LEU A 114 1.19 -11.98 -16.07
C LEU A 114 0.99 -11.58 -17.55
N ASP A 115 1.56 -12.38 -18.49
CA ASP A 115 1.50 -12.12 -19.94
C ASP A 115 1.95 -10.67 -20.32
N MET A 116 3.01 -10.17 -19.66
CA MET A 116 3.51 -8.80 -19.87
C MET A 116 4.39 -8.72 -21.10
N ASP A 117 4.26 -7.63 -21.88
CA ASP A 117 5.25 -7.26 -22.88
C ASP A 117 6.53 -6.75 -22.19
N MET A 118 7.59 -7.56 -22.30
CA MET A 118 8.86 -7.26 -21.66
C MET A 118 9.76 -6.34 -22.50
N SER A 119 9.40 -6.05 -23.76
CA SER A 119 10.26 -5.29 -24.68
C SER A 119 10.57 -3.86 -24.20
N GLU A 120 9.62 -3.21 -23.56
CA GLU A 120 9.80 -1.88 -22.98
C GLU A 120 10.49 -1.88 -21.61
N LEU A 121 10.62 -3.05 -20.98
CA LEU A 121 11.17 -3.24 -19.65
C LEU A 121 12.55 -3.91 -19.63
N ASP A 122 13.18 -4.10 -20.78
CA ASP A 122 14.52 -4.71 -20.90
C ASP A 122 15.55 -4.04 -19.99
N TRP A 123 15.53 -2.72 -19.91
CA TRP A 123 16.42 -1.96 -19.03
C TRP A 123 16.21 -2.33 -17.55
N TYR A 124 14.98 -2.56 -17.13
CA TYR A 124 14.62 -2.91 -15.75
C TYR A 124 15.05 -4.35 -15.42
N ILE A 125 14.83 -5.27 -16.34
CA ILE A 125 15.24 -6.67 -16.25
C ILE A 125 16.77 -6.77 -16.18
N ASN A 126 17.47 -6.02 -17.02
CA ASN A 126 18.92 -5.99 -17.08
C ASN A 126 19.59 -5.53 -15.78
N LEU A 127 18.93 -4.72 -14.96
CA LEU A 127 19.42 -4.39 -13.62
C LEU A 127 19.61 -5.61 -12.71
N ARG A 128 18.92 -6.73 -12.99
CA ARG A 128 19.10 -7.99 -12.26
C ARG A 128 20.09 -8.92 -12.94
N LYS A 129 20.10 -8.89 -14.27
CA LYS A 129 21.00 -9.73 -15.07
C LYS A 129 22.48 -9.41 -14.89
N PHE A 130 22.82 -8.13 -14.76
CA PHE A 130 24.21 -7.66 -14.67
C PHE A 130 24.67 -7.38 -13.23
N GLY A 131 23.92 -7.82 -12.27
CA GLY A 131 24.20 -7.64 -10.86
C GLY A 131 23.36 -6.54 -10.23
N GLY A 132 22.95 -6.78 -9.01
CA GLY A 132 22.12 -5.88 -8.23
C GLY A 132 22.39 -6.05 -6.74
N CYS A 133 21.61 -5.37 -5.93
CA CYS A 133 21.61 -5.53 -4.48
C CYS A 133 20.18 -5.74 -3.99
N VAL A 134 20.06 -6.33 -2.82
CA VAL A 134 18.79 -6.32 -2.09
C VAL A 134 18.41 -4.89 -1.79
N HIS A 135 17.24 -4.47 -2.23
CA HIS A 135 16.74 -3.11 -2.02
C HIS A 135 15.23 -3.09 -1.84
N SER A 136 14.77 -2.05 -1.17
CA SER A 136 13.36 -1.75 -0.98
C SER A 136 13.09 -0.31 -1.37
N GLY A 137 11.82 0.00 -1.58
CA GLY A 137 11.38 1.36 -1.85
C GLY A 137 9.94 1.54 -1.38
N PHE A 138 9.60 2.78 -1.07
CA PHE A 138 8.24 3.18 -0.75
C PHE A 138 7.88 4.50 -1.42
N GLY A 139 6.59 4.70 -1.63
CA GLY A 139 6.03 5.99 -2.02
C GLY A 139 5.05 6.46 -0.94
N MET A 140 5.09 7.74 -0.64
CA MET A 140 4.12 8.40 0.24
C MET A 140 3.47 9.55 -0.53
N GLY A 141 2.13 9.57 -0.57
CA GLY A 141 1.39 10.66 -1.19
C GLY A 141 1.56 11.95 -0.38
N PHE A 142 2.28 12.93 -0.94
CA PHE A 142 2.56 14.18 -0.24
C PHE A 142 1.27 14.95 0.10
N GLU A 143 0.34 15.00 -0.83
CA GLU A 143 -0.96 15.62 -0.63
C GLU A 143 -1.80 14.88 0.42
N ARG A 144 -1.76 13.55 0.42
CA ARG A 144 -2.42 12.75 1.47
C ARG A 144 -1.82 13.00 2.84
N LEU A 145 -0.48 13.14 2.91
CA LEU A 145 0.21 13.51 4.14
C LEU A 145 -0.23 14.90 4.62
N LEU A 146 -0.32 15.89 3.71
CA LEU A 146 -0.79 17.23 4.06
C LEU A 146 -2.23 17.21 4.57
N ILE A 147 -3.15 16.52 3.91
CA ILE A 147 -4.53 16.32 4.39
C ILE A 147 -4.53 15.75 5.80
N TYR A 148 -3.76 14.70 6.02
CA TYR A 148 -3.68 14.04 7.30
C TYR A 148 -3.16 14.94 8.42
N LEU A 149 -2.10 15.73 8.14
CA LEU A 149 -1.46 16.63 9.11
C LEU A 149 -2.25 17.91 9.36
N THR A 150 -2.91 18.47 8.34
CA THR A 150 -3.63 19.75 8.43
C THR A 150 -5.10 19.60 8.80
N GLY A 151 -5.69 18.43 8.54
CA GLY A 151 -7.12 18.19 8.70
C GLY A 151 -7.99 18.82 7.60
N VAL A 152 -7.39 19.28 6.50
CA VAL A 152 -8.11 19.75 5.30
C VAL A 152 -8.79 18.54 4.65
N GLU A 153 -10.04 18.69 4.24
CA GLU A 153 -10.85 17.56 3.72
C GLU A 153 -10.66 17.31 2.23
N ASN A 154 -10.39 18.36 1.46
CA ASN A 154 -10.31 18.28 0.01
C ASN A 154 -8.85 18.35 -0.48
N ILE A 155 -8.43 17.35 -1.24
CA ILE A 155 -7.07 17.27 -1.79
C ILE A 155 -6.71 18.49 -2.66
N ARG A 156 -7.67 19.14 -3.29
CA ARG A 156 -7.43 20.34 -4.10
C ARG A 156 -6.94 21.53 -3.28
N ASP A 157 -7.32 21.57 -2.00
CA ASP A 157 -6.96 22.68 -1.10
C ASP A 157 -5.52 22.56 -0.56
N VAL A 158 -4.85 21.42 -0.79
CA VAL A 158 -3.45 21.22 -0.43
C VAL A 158 -2.52 21.23 -1.66
N ILE A 159 -3.06 21.44 -2.85
CA ILE A 159 -2.31 21.56 -4.10
C ILE A 159 -2.30 23.04 -4.51
N PRO A 160 -1.10 23.67 -4.74
CA PRO A 160 -1.02 25.07 -5.13
C PRO A 160 -1.77 25.41 -6.43
N TYR A 161 -1.79 24.47 -7.39
CA TYR A 161 -2.40 24.63 -8.72
C TYR A 161 -3.23 23.41 -9.06
N PRO A 162 -4.41 23.24 -8.43
CA PRO A 162 -5.22 22.04 -8.65
C PRO A 162 -5.83 22.04 -10.05
N ARG A 163 -5.60 20.94 -10.78
CA ARG A 163 -6.20 20.69 -12.09
C ARG A 163 -7.39 19.77 -11.97
N THR A 164 -8.50 20.15 -12.62
CA THR A 164 -9.72 19.34 -12.64
C THR A 164 -10.28 19.30 -14.06
N PRO A 165 -11.16 18.34 -14.40
CA PRO A 165 -11.84 18.36 -15.69
C PRO A 165 -12.48 19.72 -15.95
N GLY A 166 -12.14 20.35 -17.07
CA GLY A 166 -12.64 21.67 -17.47
C GLY A 166 -11.93 22.87 -16.80
N ASN A 167 -10.94 22.65 -15.95
CA ASN A 167 -10.13 23.72 -15.34
C ASN A 167 -8.64 23.35 -15.38
N CYS A 168 -7.87 24.11 -16.14
CA CYS A 168 -6.42 24.03 -16.25
C CYS A 168 -5.85 25.41 -16.60
N ASP A 169 -6.12 26.40 -15.73
CA ASP A 169 -5.80 27.80 -15.98
C ASP A 169 -4.34 28.16 -15.63
N PHE A 170 -3.58 27.20 -15.05
CA PHE A 170 -2.17 27.37 -14.63
C PHE A 170 -1.29 26.23 -15.13
#